data_f9114713c214647e3d686f01ee6dc5e7
#
_entry.id   f9114713c214647e3d686f01ee6dc5e7
#
_cell.length_a   1.000
_cell.length_b   1.000
_cell.length_c   1.000
_cell.angle_alpha   90.00
_cell.angle_beta   90.00
_cell.angle_gamma   90.00
#
_symmetry.space_group_name_H-M   'P 1'
#
loop_
_entity.id
_entity.type
_entity.pdbx_description
1 polymer ?
#
loop_
_entity_poly.entity_id
_entity_poly.type
_entity_poly.pdbx_seq_one_letter_code
_entity_poly.pdbx_strand_id
1 'polypeptide(L)'
;ENIDLVECDEGNLAEADDEIVVEKRFSQVNDISVGDIIQIAGNEFKVTGIGTSPDYNALFKEMSDTVVDSKVFGTVFVTEGAYDKLNATGESVKTETYLYAFRLEGKTTWDDVKDALEDIKVDTDSIDDEYFQEYWDRTGAAINDFKDGIKDLKSGANELADGLGELTDNNRKLNNAAQELFDAYLEQASSSLS
;
A
#
# COMPACT_ATOMS: atom_id res chain seq x y z
N GLU A 1 20.51 -20.60 7.88
CA GLU A 1 20.82 -19.33 8.54
C GLU A 1 21.75 -18.40 7.74
N ASN A 2 21.73 -18.47 6.42
CA ASN A 2 22.51 -17.58 5.54
C ASN A 2 21.62 -17.09 4.40
N ILE A 3 20.46 -16.54 4.72
CA ILE A 3 19.50 -16.01 3.77
C ILE A 3 19.22 -14.58 4.19
N ASP A 4 19.22 -13.66 3.23
CA ASP A 4 18.85 -12.25 3.40
C ASP A 4 19.64 -11.50 4.49
N LEU A 5 20.94 -11.84 4.59
CA LEU A 5 21.84 -11.20 5.56
C LEU A 5 22.07 -9.73 5.19
N VAL A 6 22.26 -8.91 6.23
CA VAL A 6 22.79 -7.56 6.08
C VAL A 6 24.23 -7.64 5.61
N GLU A 7 24.55 -6.96 4.52
CA GLU A 7 25.91 -6.80 4.00
C GLU A 7 26.37 -5.37 4.26
N CYS A 8 27.50 -5.23 4.96
CA CYS A 8 28.10 -3.92 5.20
C CYS A 8 29.03 -3.55 4.03
N ASP A 9 28.77 -2.41 3.41
CA ASP A 9 29.67 -1.77 2.46
C ASP A 9 30.83 -1.09 3.18
N GLU A 10 30.59 -0.56 4.37
CA GLU A 10 31.57 0.10 5.22
C GLU A 10 31.38 -0.33 6.68
N GLY A 11 32.48 -0.50 7.40
CA GLY A 11 32.46 -0.90 8.82
C GLY A 11 32.12 -2.36 9.05
N ASN A 12 31.41 -2.63 10.14
CA ASN A 12 31.05 -3.98 10.59
C ASN A 12 29.60 -4.03 11.05
N LEU A 13 29.05 -5.24 11.15
CA LEU A 13 27.74 -5.46 11.79
C LEU A 13 27.77 -5.02 13.26
N ALA A 14 26.61 -4.63 13.77
CA ALA A 14 26.42 -4.34 15.17
C ALA A 14 26.58 -5.62 16.00
N GLU A 15 27.41 -5.56 17.04
CA GLU A 15 27.65 -6.66 17.98
C GLU A 15 27.15 -6.33 19.40
N ALA A 16 27.01 -5.04 19.72
CA ALA A 16 26.54 -4.58 21.02
C ALA A 16 25.17 -3.86 20.89
N ASP A 17 24.45 -3.75 22.01
CA ASP A 17 23.10 -3.17 22.05
C ASP A 17 23.06 -1.63 22.00
N ASP A 18 24.20 -0.99 21.86
CA ASP A 18 24.38 0.44 21.59
C ASP A 18 25.00 0.69 20.21
N GLU A 19 25.09 -0.33 19.37
CA GLU A 19 25.62 -0.30 18.03
C GLU A 19 24.52 -0.50 16.98
N ILE A 20 24.70 0.14 15.81
CA ILE A 20 23.79 -0.01 14.68
C ILE A 20 24.52 -0.04 13.36
N VAL A 21 23.91 -0.67 12.37
CA VAL A 21 24.22 -0.51 10.95
C VAL A 21 23.14 0.36 10.32
N VAL A 22 23.53 1.40 9.61
CA VAL A 22 22.61 2.32 8.93
C VAL A 22 22.47 1.91 7.47
N GLU A 23 21.26 1.97 6.96
CA GLU A 23 21.00 1.72 5.53
C GLU A 23 21.76 2.73 4.66
N LYS A 24 22.39 2.24 3.60
CA LYS A 24 23.35 2.96 2.75
C LYS A 24 22.77 4.27 2.19
N ARG A 25 21.57 4.23 1.61
CA ARG A 25 20.99 5.40 0.96
C ARG A 25 20.59 6.47 1.98
N PHE A 26 20.05 6.05 3.12
CA PHE A 26 19.74 6.95 4.22
C PHE A 26 21.00 7.61 4.76
N SER A 27 22.09 6.85 4.94
CA SER A 27 23.38 7.40 5.39
C SER A 27 23.91 8.45 4.42
N GLN A 28 23.91 8.16 3.11
CA GLN A 28 24.41 9.08 2.08
C GLN A 28 23.62 10.39 1.99
N VAL A 29 22.30 10.33 2.15
CA VAL A 29 21.42 11.52 2.03
C VAL A 29 21.47 12.39 3.29
N ASN A 30 21.79 11.79 4.44
CA ASN A 30 21.84 12.45 5.74
C ASN A 30 23.27 12.69 6.27
N ASP A 31 24.30 12.43 5.43
CA ASP A 31 25.72 12.61 5.77
C ASP A 31 26.15 11.85 7.04
N ILE A 32 25.61 10.62 7.23
CA ILE A 32 25.94 9.76 8.38
C ILE A 32 27.11 8.86 7.99
N SER A 33 28.11 8.76 8.86
CA SER A 33 29.33 7.98 8.66
C SER A 33 29.56 6.96 9.76
N VAL A 34 30.35 5.93 9.47
CA VAL A 34 30.79 4.98 10.49
C VAL A 34 31.56 5.71 11.59
N GLY A 35 31.18 5.49 12.84
CA GLY A 35 31.72 6.14 14.02
C GLY A 35 30.87 7.27 14.58
N ASP A 36 29.87 7.72 13.82
CA ASP A 36 28.92 8.73 14.31
C ASP A 36 28.02 8.16 15.41
N ILE A 37 27.49 9.06 16.21
CA ILE A 37 26.48 8.75 17.22
C ILE A 37 25.15 9.36 16.76
N ILE A 38 24.14 8.53 16.61
CA ILE A 38 22.81 8.99 16.27
C ILE A 38 21.81 8.64 17.38
N GLN A 39 20.74 9.42 17.48
CA GLN A 39 19.72 9.24 18.50
C GLN A 39 18.45 8.65 17.86
N ILE A 40 17.98 7.52 18.40
CA ILE A 40 16.76 6.84 17.97
C ILE A 40 15.89 6.60 19.20
N ALA A 41 14.66 7.08 19.19
CA ALA A 41 13.70 6.94 20.30
C ALA A 41 14.33 7.29 21.67
N GLY A 42 15.08 8.40 21.74
CA GLY A 42 15.72 8.87 22.97
C GLY A 42 16.98 8.11 23.40
N ASN A 43 17.40 7.06 22.68
CA ASN A 43 18.62 6.30 22.95
C ASN A 43 19.73 6.68 21.96
N GLU A 44 20.96 6.74 22.45
CA GLU A 44 22.15 6.97 21.63
C GLU A 44 22.69 5.64 21.10
N PHE A 45 23.00 5.62 19.80
CA PHE A 45 23.60 4.49 19.12
C PHE A 45 24.83 4.92 18.34
N LYS A 46 25.85 4.09 18.38
CA LYS A 46 27.05 4.25 17.58
C LYS A 46 26.87 3.54 16.24
N VAL A 47 27.10 4.25 15.16
CA VAL A 47 27.13 3.67 13.81
C VAL A 47 28.39 2.87 13.64
N THR A 48 28.26 1.54 13.56
CA THR A 48 29.40 0.63 13.35
C THR A 48 29.53 0.18 11.91
N GLY A 49 28.45 0.29 11.11
CA GLY A 49 28.46 -0.06 9.71
C GLY A 49 27.44 0.71 8.89
N ILE A 50 27.68 0.75 7.61
CA ILE A 50 26.76 1.20 6.57
C ILE A 50 26.56 0.04 5.62
N GLY A 51 25.31 -0.36 5.38
CA GLY A 51 25.03 -1.57 4.63
C GLY A 51 23.62 -1.64 4.06
N THR A 52 23.32 -2.79 3.48
CA THR A 52 22.04 -3.07 2.84
C THR A 52 21.57 -4.48 3.18
N SER A 53 20.26 -4.72 3.05
CA SER A 53 19.67 -6.05 3.07
C SER A 53 18.77 -6.23 1.85
N PRO A 54 18.72 -7.43 1.25
CA PRO A 54 17.84 -7.73 0.13
C PRO A 54 16.34 -7.48 0.43
N ASP A 55 15.95 -7.58 1.70
CA ASP A 55 14.56 -7.42 2.15
C ASP A 55 14.05 -5.97 2.05
N TYR A 56 14.97 -5.01 1.97
CA TYR A 56 14.65 -3.57 2.05
C TYR A 56 15.15 -2.79 0.84
N ASN A 57 14.79 -3.24 -0.37
CA ASN A 57 15.16 -2.53 -1.60
C ASN A 57 14.43 -1.21 -1.83
N ALA A 58 13.24 -1.05 -1.25
CA ALA A 58 12.45 0.18 -1.32
C ALA A 58 11.78 0.43 0.03
N LEU A 59 12.25 1.45 0.73
CA LEU A 59 11.78 1.79 2.06
C LEU A 59 10.70 2.85 1.97
N PHE A 60 9.46 2.43 2.05
CA PHE A 60 8.31 3.31 2.19
C PHE A 60 7.99 3.49 3.68
N LYS A 61 7.77 4.73 4.10
CA LYS A 61 7.32 5.02 5.47
C LYS A 61 5.89 4.54 5.68
N GLU A 62 5.05 4.70 4.67
CA GLU A 62 3.65 4.28 4.69
C GLU A 62 3.32 3.47 3.43
N MET A 63 2.36 2.56 3.51
CA MET A 63 1.93 1.76 2.36
C MET A 63 1.31 2.59 1.22
N SER A 64 0.90 3.81 1.50
CA SER A 64 0.37 4.78 0.52
C SER A 64 1.44 5.54 -0.23
N ASP A 65 2.69 5.46 0.21
CA ASP A 65 3.79 6.20 -0.40
C ASP A 65 4.10 5.67 -1.80
N THR A 66 4.20 6.56 -2.75
CA THR A 66 4.56 6.24 -4.14
C THR A 66 6.02 6.53 -4.47
N VAL A 67 6.72 7.21 -3.55
CA VAL A 67 8.12 7.62 -3.72
C VAL A 67 8.87 7.36 -2.41
N VAL A 68 10.07 6.79 -2.53
CA VAL A 68 10.99 6.60 -1.40
C VAL A 68 11.64 7.93 -1.05
N ASP A 69 11.41 8.44 0.15
CA ASP A 69 12.07 9.63 0.69
C ASP A 69 13.13 9.24 1.74
N SER A 70 14.32 8.88 1.25
CA SER A 70 15.45 8.50 2.11
C SER A 70 16.01 9.65 2.95
N LYS A 71 15.51 10.88 2.78
CA LYS A 71 15.90 12.00 3.66
C LYS A 71 15.15 11.97 4.98
N VAL A 72 13.92 11.50 4.96
CA VAL A 72 13.00 11.53 6.10
C VAL A 72 12.88 10.15 6.76
N PHE A 73 13.00 9.08 5.97
CA PHE A 73 12.80 7.73 6.43
C PHE A 73 13.91 6.79 5.96
N GLY A 74 14.42 5.95 6.86
CA GLY A 74 15.45 4.97 6.59
C GLY A 74 15.35 3.79 7.56
N THR A 75 16.13 2.76 7.30
CA THR A 75 16.23 1.57 8.13
C THR A 75 17.57 1.53 8.84
N VAL A 76 17.54 1.00 10.05
CA VAL A 76 18.75 0.61 10.79
C VAL A 76 18.64 -0.86 11.15
N PHE A 77 19.79 -1.52 11.22
CA PHE A 77 19.89 -2.92 11.62
C PHE A 77 20.55 -2.96 12.99
N VAL A 78 19.93 -3.64 13.92
CA VAL A 78 20.30 -3.65 15.33
C VAL A 78 20.37 -5.10 15.84
N THR A 79 20.98 -5.29 17.02
CA THR A 79 20.90 -6.56 17.75
C THR A 79 19.50 -6.75 18.35
N GLU A 80 19.17 -7.99 18.71
CA GLU A 80 17.93 -8.30 19.42
C GLU A 80 17.79 -7.50 20.73
N GLY A 81 18.88 -7.39 21.51
CA GLY A 81 18.87 -6.62 22.74
C GLY A 81 18.69 -5.11 22.55
N ALA A 82 19.21 -4.54 21.45
CA ALA A 82 18.95 -3.15 21.08
C ALA A 82 17.48 -2.95 20.66
N TYR A 83 16.89 -3.90 19.92
CA TYR A 83 15.49 -3.88 19.55
C TYR A 83 14.56 -3.91 20.77
N ASP A 84 14.82 -4.82 21.71
CA ASP A 84 14.06 -4.91 22.96
C ASP A 84 14.13 -3.62 23.77
N LYS A 85 15.32 -3.00 23.82
CA LYS A 85 15.53 -1.71 24.48
C LYS A 85 14.73 -0.58 23.83
N LEU A 86 14.67 -0.54 22.49
CA LEU A 86 13.86 0.43 21.76
C LEU A 86 12.37 0.24 22.00
N ASN A 87 11.91 -0.99 22.01
CA ASN A 87 10.50 -1.32 22.31
C ASN A 87 10.11 -0.94 23.74
N ALA A 88 11.00 -1.11 24.70
CA ALA A 88 10.75 -0.77 26.10
C ALA A 88 10.55 0.74 26.34
N THR A 89 11.02 1.63 25.46
CA THR A 89 10.85 3.08 25.61
C THR A 89 9.43 3.56 25.36
N GLY A 90 8.60 2.75 24.68
CA GLY A 90 7.20 3.12 24.37
C GLY A 90 7.06 4.22 23.32
N GLU A 91 8.16 4.74 22.77
CA GLU A 91 8.16 5.76 21.70
C GLU A 91 8.15 5.16 20.29
N SER A 92 8.33 3.84 20.19
CA SER A 92 8.28 3.13 18.91
C SER A 92 6.83 2.90 18.48
N VAL A 93 6.56 3.10 17.18
CA VAL A 93 5.31 2.64 16.58
C VAL A 93 5.32 1.11 16.61
N LYS A 94 4.41 0.53 17.36
CA LYS A 94 4.36 -0.92 17.61
C LYS A 94 3.77 -1.67 16.41
N THR A 95 4.51 -1.75 15.33
CA THR A 95 4.22 -2.68 14.23
C THR A 95 5.37 -3.65 14.12
N GLU A 96 5.21 -4.84 14.67
CA GLU A 96 6.16 -5.93 14.45
C GLU A 96 5.75 -6.72 13.22
N THR A 97 6.68 -6.88 12.29
CA THR A 97 6.51 -7.77 11.14
C THR A 97 7.59 -8.84 11.21
N TYR A 98 7.16 -10.09 11.24
CA TYR A 98 8.07 -11.23 11.23
C TYR A 98 8.25 -11.71 9.79
N LEU A 99 9.47 -11.64 9.29
CA LEU A 99 9.85 -12.16 7.99
C LEU A 99 10.53 -13.51 8.15
N TYR A 100 10.01 -14.54 7.50
CA TYR A 100 10.59 -15.88 7.53
C TYR A 100 11.16 -16.22 6.15
N ALA A 101 12.48 -16.22 6.04
CA ALA A 101 13.18 -16.69 4.85
C ALA A 101 13.51 -18.18 4.97
N PHE A 102 13.28 -18.97 3.93
CA PHE A 102 13.55 -20.40 3.92
C PHE A 102 14.06 -20.87 2.55
N ARG A 103 14.75 -22.01 2.55
CA ARG A 103 15.16 -22.71 1.33
C ARG A 103 14.45 -24.05 1.25
N LEU A 104 14.01 -24.39 0.03
CA LEU A 104 13.43 -25.69 -0.23
C LEU A 104 14.57 -26.73 -0.32
N GLU A 105 14.43 -27.84 0.41
CA GLU A 105 15.39 -28.93 0.41
C GLU A 105 14.76 -30.23 -0.11
N GLY A 106 15.57 -31.08 -0.72
CA GLY A 106 15.17 -32.38 -1.18
C GLY A 106 14.17 -32.32 -2.35
N LYS A 107 12.98 -32.89 -2.14
CA LYS A 107 11.89 -32.94 -3.14
C LYS A 107 10.75 -31.97 -2.85
N THR A 108 10.87 -31.15 -1.81
CA THR A 108 9.85 -30.18 -1.42
C THR A 108 9.71 -29.12 -2.52
N THR A 109 8.49 -28.86 -2.92
CA THR A 109 8.13 -27.88 -3.95
C THR A 109 7.48 -26.65 -3.35
N TRP A 110 7.33 -25.59 -4.13
CA TRP A 110 6.58 -24.41 -3.74
C TRP A 110 5.09 -24.74 -3.46
N ASP A 111 4.52 -25.68 -4.20
CA ASP A 111 3.13 -26.10 -4.00
C ASP A 111 2.96 -26.76 -2.63
N ASP A 112 3.92 -27.58 -2.19
CA ASP A 112 3.88 -28.20 -0.84
C ASP A 112 3.94 -27.13 0.27
N VAL A 113 4.71 -26.08 0.08
CA VAL A 113 4.78 -24.95 1.04
C VAL A 113 3.48 -24.15 1.06
N LYS A 114 2.94 -23.87 -0.13
CA LYS A 114 1.69 -23.14 -0.27
C LYS A 114 0.54 -23.90 0.41
N ASP A 115 0.42 -25.19 0.15
CA ASP A 115 -0.60 -26.04 0.78
C ASP A 115 -0.46 -26.05 2.31
N ALA A 116 0.78 -26.12 2.81
CA ALA A 116 1.04 -26.06 4.25
C ALA A 116 0.68 -24.69 4.86
N LEU A 117 0.89 -23.59 4.14
CA LEU A 117 0.53 -22.24 4.58
C LEU A 117 -0.98 -21.99 4.53
N GLU A 118 -1.68 -22.55 3.51
CA GLU A 118 -3.13 -22.45 3.39
C GLU A 118 -3.87 -23.22 4.54
N ASP A 119 -3.24 -24.24 5.10
CA ASP A 119 -3.76 -24.97 6.26
C ASP A 119 -3.57 -24.22 7.59
N ILE A 120 -2.73 -23.18 7.62
CA ILE A 120 -2.53 -22.34 8.81
C ILE A 120 -3.76 -21.43 8.97
N LYS A 121 -4.64 -21.79 9.89
CA LYS A 121 -5.74 -20.93 10.30
C LYS A 121 -5.25 -19.93 11.32
N VAL A 122 -5.14 -18.67 10.91
CA VAL A 122 -4.91 -17.59 11.86
C VAL A 122 -6.22 -17.33 12.61
N ASP A 123 -6.25 -17.62 13.89
CA ASP A 123 -7.35 -17.25 14.77
C ASP A 123 -7.21 -15.77 15.12
N THR A 124 -7.92 -14.92 14.38
CA THR A 124 -7.88 -13.47 14.58
C THR A 124 -8.49 -13.04 15.91
N ASP A 125 -9.36 -13.87 16.51
CA ASP A 125 -9.98 -13.59 17.81
C ASP A 125 -9.01 -13.84 18.98
N SER A 126 -7.92 -14.58 18.74
CA SER A 126 -6.87 -14.85 19.73
C SER A 126 -5.74 -13.81 19.72
N ILE A 127 -5.73 -12.88 18.77
CA ILE A 127 -4.72 -11.82 18.67
C ILE A 127 -5.13 -10.69 19.61
N ASP A 128 -4.47 -10.66 20.78
CA ASP A 128 -4.68 -9.63 21.83
C ASP A 128 -3.81 -8.37 21.57
N ASP A 129 -3.57 -8.05 20.31
CA ASP A 129 -2.88 -6.83 19.89
C ASP A 129 -3.90 -5.79 19.44
N GLU A 130 -4.09 -4.76 20.28
CA GLU A 130 -5.03 -3.65 20.04
C GLU A 130 -4.75 -2.93 18.71
N TYR A 131 -3.47 -2.82 18.33
CA TYR A 131 -3.05 -2.22 17.06
C TYR A 131 -3.43 -3.09 15.85
N PHE A 132 -3.28 -4.41 15.96
CA PHE A 132 -3.66 -5.32 14.89
C PHE A 132 -5.18 -5.33 14.69
N GLN A 133 -5.95 -5.32 15.77
CA GLN A 133 -7.40 -5.23 15.72
C GLN A 133 -7.85 -3.90 15.08
N GLU A 134 -7.28 -2.77 15.49
CA GLU A 134 -7.56 -1.46 14.90
C GLU A 134 -7.20 -1.40 13.41
N TYR A 135 -6.04 -1.95 13.03
CA TYR A 135 -5.62 -2.03 11.63
C TYR A 135 -6.58 -2.88 10.80
N TRP A 136 -7.01 -4.02 11.34
CA TRP A 136 -7.93 -4.95 10.68
C TRP A 136 -9.32 -4.35 10.50
N ASP A 137 -9.84 -3.72 11.54
CA ASP A 137 -11.13 -3.03 11.50
C ASP A 137 -11.13 -1.87 10.51
N ARG A 138 -10.07 -1.07 10.49
CA ARG A 138 -9.90 0.02 9.54
C ARG A 138 -9.78 -0.47 8.10
N THR A 139 -9.07 -1.57 7.87
CA THR A 139 -8.94 -2.18 6.55
C THR A 139 -10.26 -2.78 6.09
N GLY A 140 -10.99 -3.44 6.98
CA GLY A 140 -12.32 -3.97 6.73
C GLY A 140 -13.34 -2.88 6.40
N ALA A 141 -13.30 -1.75 7.12
CA ALA A 141 -14.13 -0.58 6.83
C ALA A 141 -13.82 0.01 5.45
N ALA A 142 -12.53 0.20 5.10
CA ALA A 142 -12.12 0.72 3.80
C ALA A 142 -12.56 -0.19 2.62
N ILE A 143 -12.52 -1.51 2.81
CA ILE A 143 -13.03 -2.48 1.82
C ILE A 143 -14.54 -2.34 1.65
N ASN A 144 -15.29 -2.14 2.72
CA ASN A 144 -16.73 -1.95 2.66
C ASN A 144 -17.10 -0.63 1.97
N ASP A 145 -16.42 0.46 2.32
CA ASP A 145 -16.60 1.77 1.68
C ASP A 145 -16.32 1.71 0.17
N PHE A 146 -15.27 0.99 -0.22
CA PHE A 146 -14.94 0.77 -1.63
C PHE A 146 -16.04 -0.04 -2.36
N LYS A 147 -16.58 -1.05 -1.70
CA LYS A 147 -17.67 -1.88 -2.22
C LYS A 147 -18.95 -1.07 -2.42
N ASP A 148 -19.27 -0.20 -1.47
CA ASP A 148 -20.43 0.69 -1.56
C ASP A 148 -20.23 1.75 -2.66
N GLY A 149 -19.04 2.33 -2.79
CA GLY A 149 -18.69 3.23 -3.88
C GLY A 149 -18.83 2.59 -5.28
N ILE A 150 -18.44 1.31 -5.44
CA ILE A 150 -18.67 0.58 -6.69
C ILE A 150 -20.16 0.39 -6.97
N LYS A 151 -20.96 0.12 -5.95
CA LYS A 151 -22.41 -0.04 -6.08
C LYS A 151 -23.07 1.27 -6.50
N ASP A 152 -22.68 2.37 -5.91
CA ASP A 152 -23.17 3.71 -6.24
C ASP A 152 -22.78 4.11 -7.66
N LEU A 153 -21.55 3.84 -8.06
CA LEU A 153 -21.08 4.07 -9.43
C LEU A 153 -21.90 3.27 -10.45
N LYS A 154 -22.19 2.01 -10.14
CA LYS A 154 -23.05 1.16 -10.98
C LYS A 154 -24.48 1.71 -11.09
N SER A 155 -25.04 2.20 -9.98
CA SER A 155 -26.36 2.85 -9.97
C SER A 155 -26.37 4.10 -10.84
N GLY A 156 -25.42 4.99 -10.66
CA GLY A 156 -25.27 6.21 -11.45
C GLY A 156 -25.05 5.93 -12.94
N ALA A 157 -24.31 4.88 -13.29
CA ALA A 157 -24.16 4.46 -14.68
C ALA A 157 -25.46 3.97 -15.31
N ASN A 158 -26.29 3.26 -14.56
CA ASN A 158 -27.63 2.84 -15.03
C ASN A 158 -28.55 4.05 -15.21
N GLU A 159 -28.60 4.96 -14.26
CA GLU A 159 -29.39 6.21 -14.35
C GLU A 159 -29.00 7.05 -15.56
N LEU A 160 -27.68 7.13 -15.85
CA LEU A 160 -27.18 7.82 -17.03
C LEU A 160 -27.61 7.12 -18.33
N ALA A 161 -27.58 5.79 -18.36
CA ALA A 161 -28.05 5.02 -19.51
C ALA A 161 -29.55 5.21 -19.78
N ASP A 162 -30.37 5.20 -18.73
CA ASP A 162 -31.80 5.46 -18.81
C ASP A 162 -32.09 6.91 -19.30
N GLY A 163 -31.40 7.90 -18.75
CA GLY A 163 -31.48 9.30 -19.17
C GLY A 163 -31.09 9.51 -20.65
N LEU A 164 -30.05 8.82 -21.12
CA LEU A 164 -29.67 8.84 -22.54
C LEU A 164 -30.76 8.18 -23.43
N GLY A 165 -31.41 7.12 -22.94
CA GLY A 165 -32.56 6.50 -23.59
C GLY A 165 -33.71 7.48 -23.77
N GLU A 166 -34.10 8.17 -22.68
CA GLU A 166 -35.14 9.19 -22.71
C GLU A 166 -34.82 10.37 -23.65
N LEU A 167 -33.56 10.83 -23.61
CA LEU A 167 -33.10 11.89 -24.51
C LEU A 167 -33.21 11.48 -25.99
N THR A 168 -32.85 10.24 -26.30
CA THR A 168 -32.96 9.67 -27.64
C THR A 168 -34.41 9.61 -28.10
N ASP A 169 -35.33 9.18 -27.24
CA ASP A 169 -36.76 9.12 -27.56
C ASP A 169 -37.38 10.52 -27.73
N ASN A 170 -36.99 11.47 -26.91
CA ASN A 170 -37.44 12.85 -27.04
C ASN A 170 -36.91 13.50 -28.32
N ASN A 171 -35.65 13.25 -28.71
CA ASN A 171 -35.09 13.70 -30.00
C ASN A 171 -35.87 13.11 -31.19
N ARG A 172 -36.23 11.83 -31.13
CA ARG A 172 -37.03 11.21 -32.19
C ARG A 172 -38.42 11.83 -32.28
N LYS A 173 -39.09 12.11 -31.14
CA LYS A 173 -40.39 12.82 -31.13
C LYS A 173 -40.26 14.23 -31.71
N LEU A 174 -39.24 14.96 -31.36
CA LEU A 174 -38.98 16.30 -31.86
C LEU A 174 -38.76 16.30 -33.38
N ASN A 175 -37.97 15.35 -33.89
CA ASN A 175 -37.75 15.22 -35.33
C ASN A 175 -39.03 14.88 -36.09
N ASN A 176 -39.86 13.98 -35.55
CA ASN A 176 -41.15 13.64 -36.16
C ASN A 176 -42.08 14.86 -36.21
N ALA A 177 -42.20 15.60 -35.09
CA ALA A 177 -43.01 16.83 -35.03
C ALA A 177 -42.50 17.93 -35.98
N ALA A 178 -41.21 18.07 -36.13
CA ALA A 178 -40.62 18.99 -37.09
C ALA A 178 -40.95 18.60 -38.54
N GLN A 179 -40.92 17.29 -38.84
CA GLN A 179 -41.31 16.80 -40.14
C GLN A 179 -42.81 17.06 -40.45
N GLU A 180 -43.69 16.74 -39.49
CA GLU A 180 -45.12 16.97 -39.63
C GLU A 180 -45.41 18.47 -39.85
N LEU A 181 -44.75 19.35 -39.11
CA LEU A 181 -44.88 20.80 -39.30
C LEU A 181 -44.39 21.25 -40.70
N PHE A 182 -43.31 20.70 -41.18
CA PHE A 182 -42.77 20.99 -42.48
C PHE A 182 -43.70 20.55 -43.59
N ASP A 183 -44.26 19.34 -43.48
CA ASP A 183 -45.22 18.79 -44.45
C ASP A 183 -46.52 19.64 -44.47
N ALA A 184 -47.05 20.01 -43.29
CA ALA A 184 -48.21 20.89 -43.20
C ALA A 184 -47.96 22.28 -43.83
N TYR A 185 -46.73 22.81 -43.67
CA TYR A 185 -46.35 24.09 -44.30
C TYR A 185 -46.28 23.99 -45.84
N LEU A 186 -45.78 22.88 -46.34
CA LEU A 186 -45.77 22.59 -47.79
C LEU A 186 -47.19 22.45 -48.38
N GLU A 187 -48.07 21.77 -47.68
CA GLU A 187 -49.49 21.67 -48.08
C GLU A 187 -50.18 23.03 -48.11
N GLN A 188 -50.00 23.84 -47.09
CA GLN A 188 -50.54 25.18 -47.03
C GLN A 188 -49.99 26.07 -48.13
N ALA A 189 -48.69 26.03 -48.41
CA ALA A 189 -48.08 26.80 -49.46
C ALA A 189 -48.58 26.36 -50.87
N SER A 190 -48.76 25.07 -51.09
CA SER A 190 -49.29 24.50 -52.33
C SER A 190 -50.73 24.93 -52.56
N SER A 191 -51.58 24.91 -51.53
CA SER A 191 -52.97 25.33 -51.59
C SER A 191 -53.14 26.85 -51.82
N SER A 192 -52.18 27.65 -51.46
CA SER A 192 -52.18 29.10 -51.64
C SER A 192 -51.81 29.56 -53.06
N LEU A 193 -51.20 28.63 -53.85
CA LEU A 193 -50.72 28.88 -55.20
C LEU A 193 -51.67 28.37 -56.29
N SER A 194 -52.70 27.66 -55.89
CA SER A 194 -53.76 27.10 -56.77
C SER A 194 -55.00 28.02 -56.76
#